data_f16c0cb1217635b0975f3a1d876c0356
#
_entry.id   f16c0cb1217635b0975f3a1d876c0356
#
_cell.length_a   1.000
_cell.length_b   1.000
_cell.length_c   1.000
_cell.angle_alpha   90.00
_cell.angle_beta   90.00
_cell.angle_gamma   90.00
#
_symmetry.space_group_name_H-M   'P 1'
#
loop_
_entity.id
_entity.type
_entity.pdbx_description
1 polymer ?
#
loop_
_entity_poly.entity_id
_entity_poly.type
_entity_poly.pdbx_seq_one_letter_code
_entity_poly.pdbx_strand_id
1 'polypeptide(L)'
;MVEVGGVRTLFRMPDVLSLGLGGGSLVADDGQSVGPQSVGYRLVEEGRVFGGRTLTATDIAVAAGLIDLGDRGRVADVPADLVKRALARMHAAIEEGVDRMKTDAREEPLIAVGGGCFLVPEHLPGVSEVIHVRHQAVANAVGAAIAQVSGEVDQIFQNLPRDAAIAEARRIAEERAVNAGANRATLEVVDVEDLPLAYLPGNSLRVRVRVVGDVAAR
;
A
#
# COMPACT_ATOMS: atom_id res chain seq x y z
N MET A 1 -6.24 -16.89 -2.43
CA MET A 1 -6.33 -17.37 -1.03
C MET A 1 -5.17 -16.74 -0.29
N VAL A 2 -5.40 -16.04 0.80
CA VAL A 2 -4.39 -15.27 1.55
C VAL A 2 -4.30 -15.83 2.96
N GLU A 3 -3.10 -15.89 3.53
CA GLU A 3 -2.87 -16.29 4.92
C GLU A 3 -2.67 -15.04 5.78
N VAL A 4 -3.49 -14.90 6.82
CA VAL A 4 -3.40 -13.79 7.77
C VAL A 4 -3.24 -14.38 9.17
N GLY A 5 -2.09 -14.11 9.81
CA GLY A 5 -1.82 -14.61 11.16
C GLY A 5 -1.85 -16.16 11.29
N GLY A 6 -1.42 -16.88 10.26
CA GLY A 6 -1.43 -18.35 10.21
C GLY A 6 -2.80 -18.95 9.85
N VAL A 7 -3.80 -18.13 9.55
CA VAL A 7 -5.14 -18.58 9.13
C VAL A 7 -5.36 -18.30 7.65
N ARG A 8 -5.67 -19.34 6.87
CA ARG A 8 -6.02 -19.18 5.46
C ARG A 8 -7.38 -18.52 5.32
N THR A 9 -7.43 -17.43 4.56
CA THR A 9 -8.63 -16.63 4.34
C THR A 9 -8.97 -16.56 2.85
N LEU A 10 -10.25 -16.32 2.55
CA LEU A 10 -10.75 -16.05 1.20
C LEU A 10 -10.90 -14.54 0.93
N PHE A 11 -10.38 -13.69 1.83
CA PHE A 11 -10.41 -12.25 1.61
C PHE A 11 -9.58 -11.88 0.38
N ARG A 12 -10.16 -11.02 -0.46
CA ARG A 12 -9.40 -10.32 -1.50
C ARG A 12 -8.65 -9.18 -0.84
N MET A 13 -7.35 -9.26 -0.85
CA MET A 13 -6.47 -8.18 -0.39
C MET A 13 -5.33 -8.05 -1.40
N PRO A 14 -4.74 -6.85 -1.51
CA PRO A 14 -3.52 -6.68 -2.29
C PRO A 14 -2.46 -7.67 -1.80
N ASP A 15 -1.69 -8.23 -2.72
CA ASP A 15 -0.47 -8.93 -2.35
C ASP A 15 0.55 -7.92 -1.85
N VAL A 16 1.17 -8.18 -0.71
CA VAL A 16 2.07 -7.24 -0.06
C VAL A 16 3.27 -7.95 0.54
N LEU A 17 4.44 -7.35 0.36
CA LEU A 17 5.66 -7.72 1.03
C LEU A 17 6.08 -6.58 1.97
N SER A 18 6.17 -6.88 3.28
CA SER A 18 6.61 -5.89 4.26
C SER A 18 8.12 -5.99 4.47
N LEU A 19 8.81 -4.89 4.21
CA LEU A 19 10.23 -4.74 4.52
C LEU A 19 10.39 -3.87 5.76
N GLY A 20 11.31 -4.23 6.65
CA GLY A 20 11.65 -3.42 7.83
C GLY A 20 12.51 -2.20 7.47
N LEU A 21 12.07 -1.41 6.48
CA LEU A 21 12.77 -0.24 5.95
C LEU A 21 11.84 0.96 5.84
N GLY A 22 12.27 2.08 6.41
CA GLY A 22 11.57 3.37 6.34
C GLY A 22 12.47 4.48 6.85
N GLY A 23 12.01 5.73 6.83
CA GLY A 23 12.81 6.88 7.24
C GLY A 23 13.38 6.80 8.65
N GLY A 24 12.63 6.18 9.59
CA GLY A 24 13.07 5.97 10.97
C GLY A 24 13.92 4.73 11.21
N SER A 25 14.25 3.93 10.20
CA SER A 25 15.08 2.73 10.35
C SER A 25 16.46 3.09 10.89
N LEU A 26 16.91 2.34 11.91
CA LEU A 26 18.23 2.52 12.53
C LEU A 26 19.33 2.13 11.55
N VAL A 27 20.40 2.92 11.54
CA VAL A 27 21.61 2.61 10.76
C VAL A 27 22.72 2.24 11.71
N ALA A 28 23.36 1.08 11.48
CA ALA A 28 24.51 0.64 12.25
C ALA A 28 25.73 1.55 12.01
N ASP A 29 26.63 1.63 13.00
CA ASP A 29 27.82 2.48 12.98
C ASP A 29 28.78 2.21 11.80
N ASP A 30 28.73 1.02 11.23
CA ASP A 30 29.50 0.64 10.05
C ASP A 30 28.75 0.83 8.72
N GLY A 31 27.46 1.20 8.76
CA GLY A 31 26.58 1.35 7.59
C GLY A 31 26.20 0.05 6.90
N GLN A 32 26.54 -1.11 7.47
CA GLN A 32 26.28 -2.43 6.86
C GLN A 32 24.87 -2.96 7.13
N SER A 33 24.21 -2.41 8.15
CA SER A 33 22.85 -2.79 8.54
C SER A 33 21.96 -1.55 8.63
N VAL A 34 20.75 -1.63 8.04
CA VAL A 34 19.71 -0.64 8.13
C VAL A 34 18.39 -1.35 8.45
N GLY A 35 17.75 -0.97 9.56
CA GLY A 35 16.56 -1.68 10.05
C GLY A 35 16.89 -3.11 10.56
N PRO A 36 15.86 -3.94 10.87
CA PRO A 36 14.42 -3.60 10.89
C PRO A 36 14.01 -2.73 12.09
N GLN A 37 14.87 -2.52 13.09
CA GLN A 37 14.59 -1.63 14.20
C GLN A 37 14.41 -0.20 13.70
N SER A 38 13.50 0.54 14.33
CA SER A 38 13.16 1.88 13.92
C SER A 38 12.76 2.74 15.12
N VAL A 39 13.06 4.03 15.06
CA VAL A 39 12.52 5.02 16.01
C VAL A 39 11.02 5.27 15.79
N GLY A 40 10.47 4.83 14.66
CA GLY A 40 9.05 4.97 14.34
C GLY A 40 8.60 6.44 14.34
N TYR A 41 7.48 6.71 15.04
CA TYR A 41 6.91 8.05 15.15
C TYR A 41 7.80 9.07 15.89
N ARG A 42 8.80 8.58 16.64
CA ARG A 42 9.76 9.44 17.37
C ARG A 42 10.90 9.96 16.47
N LEU A 43 10.80 9.78 15.16
CA LEU A 43 11.83 10.23 14.22
C LEU A 43 12.20 11.71 14.41
N VAL A 44 11.22 12.60 14.62
CA VAL A 44 11.42 14.03 14.80
C VAL A 44 12.06 14.40 16.16
N GLU A 45 12.10 13.47 17.11
CA GLU A 45 12.72 13.63 18.42
C GLU A 45 14.11 12.99 18.48
N GLU A 46 14.26 11.81 17.86
CA GLU A 46 15.44 10.96 17.99
C GLU A 46 16.42 11.07 16.80
N GLY A 47 15.92 11.40 15.59
CA GLY A 47 16.75 11.52 14.38
C GLY A 47 17.74 12.67 14.48
N ARG A 48 18.97 12.47 13.98
CA ARG A 48 20.06 13.46 14.10
C ARG A 48 19.73 14.78 13.41
N VAL A 49 19.13 14.76 12.22
CA VAL A 49 18.73 15.95 11.47
C VAL A 49 17.70 16.82 12.21
N PHE A 50 16.99 16.25 13.19
CA PHE A 50 16.02 16.95 14.04
C PHE A 50 16.57 17.31 15.43
N GLY A 51 17.83 16.98 15.71
CA GLY A 51 18.49 17.30 16.98
C GLY A 51 18.62 16.15 17.95
N GLY A 52 18.15 14.95 17.57
CA GLY A 52 18.36 13.72 18.31
C GLY A 52 19.79 13.19 18.18
N ARG A 53 20.00 11.95 18.62
CA ARG A 53 21.32 11.30 18.63
C ARG A 53 21.37 10.01 17.81
N THR A 54 20.24 9.55 17.34
CA THR A 54 20.10 8.26 16.64
C THR A 54 20.32 8.46 15.16
N LEU A 55 21.23 7.71 14.55
CA LEU A 55 21.44 7.71 13.11
C LEU A 55 20.36 6.86 12.44
N THR A 56 19.60 7.48 11.55
CA THR A 56 18.47 6.88 10.87
C THR A 56 18.62 6.91 9.35
N ALA A 57 17.79 6.15 8.63
CA ALA A 57 17.77 6.20 7.18
C ALA A 57 17.45 7.61 6.62
N THR A 58 16.65 8.41 7.34
CA THR A 58 16.41 9.83 6.99
C THR A 58 17.70 10.64 7.08
N ASP A 59 18.51 10.44 8.13
CA ASP A 59 19.78 11.14 8.29
C ASP A 59 20.75 10.81 7.15
N ILE A 60 20.81 9.54 6.74
CA ILE A 60 21.60 9.10 5.59
C ILE A 60 21.10 9.75 4.30
N ALA A 61 19.81 9.82 4.08
CA ALA A 61 19.23 10.44 2.88
C ALA A 61 19.52 11.95 2.82
N VAL A 62 19.47 12.66 3.97
CA VAL A 62 19.84 14.08 4.04
C VAL A 62 21.34 14.27 3.82
N ALA A 63 22.18 13.43 4.43
CA ALA A 63 23.63 13.47 4.22
C ALA A 63 24.01 13.26 2.75
N ALA A 64 23.30 12.35 2.07
CA ALA A 64 23.47 12.07 0.65
C ALA A 64 22.87 13.14 -0.28
N GLY A 65 22.05 14.06 0.25
CA GLY A 65 21.35 15.07 -0.55
C GLY A 65 20.14 14.57 -1.33
N LEU A 66 19.59 13.42 -0.95
CA LEU A 66 18.37 12.87 -1.58
C LEU A 66 17.10 13.62 -1.16
N ILE A 67 17.12 14.23 0.02
CA ILE A 67 15.99 15.00 0.56
C ILE A 67 16.52 16.18 1.38
N ASP A 68 15.80 17.29 1.33
CA ASP A 68 16.03 18.45 2.20
C ASP A 68 15.03 18.39 3.36
N LEU A 69 15.51 17.95 4.53
CA LEU A 69 14.69 17.75 5.71
C LEU A 69 15.52 17.95 6.99
N GLY A 70 15.01 18.76 7.92
CA GLY A 70 15.70 19.07 9.16
C GLY A 70 16.96 19.92 8.95
N ASP A 71 17.98 19.73 9.80
CA ASP A 71 19.24 20.45 9.75
C ASP A 71 20.36 19.54 9.19
N ARG A 72 20.73 19.78 7.94
CA ARG A 72 21.82 19.05 7.26
C ARG A 72 23.17 19.19 7.97
N GLY A 73 23.40 20.28 8.67
CA GLY A 73 24.62 20.51 9.44
C GLY A 73 24.87 19.45 10.52
N ARG A 74 23.80 18.87 11.05
CA ARG A 74 23.86 17.82 12.10
C ARG A 74 24.30 16.43 11.62
N VAL A 75 24.39 16.24 10.32
CA VAL A 75 24.85 14.99 9.68
C VAL A 75 26.09 15.20 8.81
N ALA A 76 26.68 16.41 8.87
CA ALA A 76 27.88 16.75 8.09
C ALA A 76 29.12 15.94 8.53
N ASP A 77 29.12 15.42 9.75
CA ASP A 77 30.17 14.56 10.32
C ASP A 77 30.01 13.08 9.95
N VAL A 78 28.90 12.67 9.33
CA VAL A 78 28.69 11.28 8.92
C VAL A 78 29.65 10.94 7.76
N PRO A 79 30.52 9.92 7.91
CA PRO A 79 31.50 9.60 6.88
C PRO A 79 30.84 9.23 5.55
N ALA A 80 31.33 9.78 4.45
CA ALA A 80 30.77 9.57 3.12
C ALA A 80 30.73 8.07 2.69
N ASP A 81 31.69 7.28 3.15
CA ASP A 81 31.72 5.85 2.87
C ASP A 81 30.67 5.08 3.69
N LEU A 82 30.34 5.53 4.91
CA LEU A 82 29.21 5.00 5.68
C LEU A 82 27.87 5.31 4.96
N VAL A 83 27.67 6.57 4.53
CA VAL A 83 26.50 6.98 3.76
C VAL A 83 26.33 6.09 2.52
N LYS A 84 27.41 5.88 1.77
CA LYS A 84 27.42 5.05 0.57
C LYS A 84 27.05 3.60 0.86
N ARG A 85 27.60 3.00 1.93
CA ARG A 85 27.26 1.61 2.33
C ARG A 85 25.81 1.50 2.77
N ALA A 86 25.32 2.41 3.60
CA ALA A 86 23.95 2.40 4.07
C ALA A 86 22.95 2.54 2.91
N LEU A 87 23.21 3.45 1.95
CA LEU A 87 22.39 3.57 0.75
C LEU A 87 22.40 2.30 -0.09
N ALA A 88 23.58 1.73 -0.33
CA ALA A 88 23.68 0.48 -1.10
C ALA A 88 22.88 -0.67 -0.42
N ARG A 89 22.92 -0.73 0.91
CA ARG A 89 22.15 -1.74 1.67
C ARG A 89 20.64 -1.51 1.56
N MET A 90 20.18 -0.26 1.65
CA MET A 90 18.77 0.09 1.47
C MET A 90 18.28 -0.23 0.06
N HIS A 91 19.05 0.18 -0.96
CA HIS A 91 18.68 -0.07 -2.36
C HIS A 91 18.63 -1.57 -2.67
N ALA A 92 19.60 -2.35 -2.19
CA ALA A 92 19.58 -3.81 -2.36
C ALA A 92 18.36 -4.47 -1.70
N ALA A 93 17.92 -3.98 -0.53
CA ALA A 93 16.72 -4.49 0.13
C ALA A 93 15.43 -4.14 -0.66
N ILE A 94 15.38 -2.95 -1.27
CA ILE A 94 14.26 -2.53 -2.12
C ILE A 94 14.24 -3.35 -3.40
N GLU A 95 15.39 -3.53 -4.05
CA GLU A 95 15.54 -4.35 -5.27
C GLU A 95 15.07 -5.80 -5.03
N GLU A 96 15.55 -6.44 -3.96
CA GLU A 96 15.11 -7.78 -3.58
C GLU A 96 13.59 -7.82 -3.33
N GLY A 97 13.05 -6.82 -2.65
CA GLY A 97 11.62 -6.73 -2.37
C GLY A 97 10.79 -6.61 -3.65
N VAL A 98 11.20 -5.76 -4.58
CA VAL A 98 10.54 -5.58 -5.88
C VAL A 98 10.61 -6.86 -6.71
N ASP A 99 11.79 -7.48 -6.80
CA ASP A 99 11.97 -8.72 -7.56
C ASP A 99 11.06 -9.85 -7.04
N ARG A 100 10.93 -9.99 -5.73
CA ARG A 100 10.05 -10.98 -5.09
C ARG A 100 8.56 -10.74 -5.32
N MET A 101 8.15 -9.50 -5.60
CA MET A 101 6.76 -9.15 -5.88
C MET A 101 6.39 -9.29 -7.36
N LYS A 102 7.37 -9.40 -8.25
CA LYS A 102 7.11 -9.61 -9.69
C LYS A 102 6.56 -11.01 -9.93
N THR A 103 5.60 -11.10 -10.83
CA THR A 103 4.98 -12.37 -11.25
C THR A 103 5.69 -13.02 -12.44
N ASP A 104 6.50 -12.25 -13.16
CA ASP A 104 7.34 -12.71 -14.27
C ASP A 104 8.58 -11.83 -14.44
N ALA A 105 9.43 -12.13 -15.42
CA ALA A 105 10.71 -11.44 -15.64
C ALA A 105 10.59 -10.12 -16.42
N ARG A 106 9.40 -9.69 -16.82
CA ARG A 106 9.22 -8.41 -17.54
C ARG A 106 9.53 -7.24 -16.62
N GLU A 107 10.07 -6.19 -17.22
CA GLU A 107 10.24 -4.92 -16.51
C GLU A 107 8.88 -4.21 -16.41
N GLU A 108 8.47 -3.92 -15.19
CA GLU A 108 7.23 -3.20 -14.88
C GLU A 108 7.55 -1.85 -14.24
N PRO A 109 6.71 -0.82 -14.40
CA PRO A 109 6.91 0.45 -13.74
C PRO A 109 6.67 0.33 -12.22
N LEU A 110 7.49 1.02 -11.42
CA LEU A 110 7.37 1.10 -9.97
C LEU A 110 6.88 2.48 -9.56
N ILE A 111 5.76 2.57 -8.87
CA ILE A 111 5.24 3.83 -8.33
C ILE A 111 5.70 3.96 -6.88
N ALA A 112 6.59 4.92 -6.61
CA ALA A 112 7.10 5.20 -5.27
C ALA A 112 6.15 6.15 -4.51
N VAL A 113 5.57 5.69 -3.39
CA VAL A 113 4.63 6.47 -2.57
C VAL A 113 4.89 6.29 -1.08
N GLY A 114 4.34 7.21 -0.28
CA GLY A 114 4.50 7.23 1.18
C GLY A 114 5.67 8.08 1.65
N GLY A 115 5.75 8.31 2.97
CA GLY A 115 6.75 9.19 3.58
C GLY A 115 8.20 8.74 3.42
N GLY A 116 8.44 7.48 3.07
CA GLY A 116 9.78 6.92 2.81
C GLY A 116 10.15 6.80 1.33
N CYS A 117 9.33 7.32 0.40
CA CYS A 117 9.56 7.16 -1.04
C CYS A 117 10.91 7.74 -1.51
N PHE A 118 11.49 8.69 -0.79
CA PHE A 118 12.80 9.25 -1.07
C PHE A 118 13.96 8.25 -0.91
N LEU A 119 13.71 7.08 -0.30
CA LEU A 119 14.69 5.99 -0.20
C LEU A 119 14.71 5.10 -1.45
N VAL A 120 13.71 5.21 -2.32
CA VAL A 120 13.65 4.44 -3.57
C VAL A 120 14.57 5.12 -4.59
N PRO A 121 15.56 4.42 -5.17
CA PRO A 121 16.46 5.02 -6.16
C PRO A 121 15.70 5.31 -7.46
N GLU A 122 16.17 6.31 -8.23
CA GLU A 122 15.60 6.65 -9.54
C GLU A 122 15.72 5.52 -10.58
N HIS A 123 16.71 4.66 -10.41
CA HIS A 123 16.93 3.49 -11.26
C HIS A 123 17.05 2.24 -10.41
N LEU A 124 16.27 1.22 -10.76
CA LEU A 124 16.25 -0.05 -10.05
C LEU A 124 16.29 -1.20 -11.09
N PRO A 125 17.21 -2.17 -10.95
CA PRO A 125 17.25 -3.33 -11.83
C PRO A 125 15.90 -4.06 -11.89
N GLY A 126 15.50 -4.48 -13.08
CA GLY A 126 14.23 -5.18 -13.30
C GLY A 126 12.98 -4.30 -13.26
N VAL A 127 13.15 -2.99 -13.18
CA VAL A 127 12.08 -1.98 -13.24
C VAL A 127 12.28 -1.13 -14.50
N SER A 128 11.20 -0.95 -15.27
CA SER A 128 11.28 -0.14 -16.49
C SER A 128 11.41 1.36 -16.20
N GLU A 129 10.76 1.81 -15.13
CA GLU A 129 10.74 3.21 -14.70
C GLU A 129 10.34 3.31 -13.24
N VAL A 130 11.00 4.17 -12.45
CA VAL A 130 10.57 4.56 -11.11
C VAL A 130 9.79 5.87 -11.20
N ILE A 131 8.50 5.81 -10.90
CA ILE A 131 7.57 6.95 -11.05
C ILE A 131 7.37 7.62 -9.70
N HIS A 132 7.73 8.90 -9.63
CA HIS A 132 7.47 9.79 -8.49
C HIS A 132 6.26 10.69 -8.79
N VAL A 133 5.10 10.38 -8.20
CA VAL A 133 3.87 11.11 -8.45
C VAL A 133 3.76 12.35 -7.56
N ARG A 134 2.99 13.34 -8.02
CA ARG A 134 2.65 14.51 -7.20
C ARG A 134 1.96 14.06 -5.90
N HIS A 135 2.36 14.64 -4.76
CA HIS A 135 1.87 14.28 -3.42
C HIS A 135 2.20 12.86 -2.97
N GLN A 136 3.22 12.22 -3.56
CA GLN A 136 3.66 10.86 -3.22
C GLN A 136 3.86 10.64 -1.72
N ALA A 137 4.41 11.61 -1.00
CA ALA A 137 4.69 11.50 0.44
C ALA A 137 3.42 11.34 1.30
N VAL A 138 2.27 11.81 0.81
CA VAL A 138 0.97 11.79 1.49
C VAL A 138 -0.10 10.99 0.73
N ALA A 139 0.33 10.07 -0.13
CA ALA A 139 -0.57 9.29 -0.99
C ALA A 139 -1.69 8.59 -0.21
N ASN A 140 -1.40 8.06 0.99
CA ASN A 140 -2.42 7.44 1.85
C ASN A 140 -3.50 8.44 2.30
N ALA A 141 -3.11 9.67 2.65
CA ALA A 141 -4.08 10.71 3.03
C ALA A 141 -4.92 11.15 1.84
N VAL A 142 -4.30 11.28 0.66
CA VAL A 142 -5.02 11.57 -0.59
C VAL A 142 -6.00 10.43 -0.91
N GLY A 143 -5.54 9.19 -0.85
CA GLY A 143 -6.40 8.02 -1.06
C GLY A 143 -7.57 7.97 -0.09
N ALA A 144 -7.34 8.26 1.20
CA ALA A 144 -8.40 8.33 2.20
C ALA A 144 -9.40 9.48 1.92
N ALA A 145 -8.91 10.62 1.43
CA ALA A 145 -9.76 11.78 1.14
C ALA A 145 -10.69 11.57 -0.07
N ILE A 146 -10.27 10.74 -1.03
CA ILE A 146 -11.05 10.41 -2.23
C ILE A 146 -11.71 9.04 -2.14
N ALA A 147 -11.59 8.35 -1.00
CA ALA A 147 -12.18 7.02 -0.82
C ALA A 147 -13.69 7.09 -0.89
N GLN A 148 -14.26 6.20 -1.69
CA GLN A 148 -15.69 6.03 -1.80
C GLN A 148 -16.20 5.03 -0.74
N VAL A 149 -17.45 5.20 -0.33
CA VAL A 149 -18.14 4.23 0.51
C VAL A 149 -18.62 3.08 -0.36
N SER A 150 -18.41 1.85 0.08
CA SER A 150 -18.81 0.66 -0.67
C SER A 150 -19.83 -0.20 0.07
N GLY A 151 -20.71 -0.84 -0.71
CA GLY A 151 -21.54 -1.96 -0.27
C GLY A 151 -21.24 -3.19 -1.11
N GLU A 152 -21.12 -4.33 -0.50
CA GLU A 152 -20.85 -5.60 -1.19
C GLU A 152 -21.82 -6.68 -0.71
N VAL A 153 -22.21 -7.54 -1.66
CA VAL A 153 -22.99 -8.76 -1.45
C VAL A 153 -22.25 -9.91 -2.09
N ASP A 154 -22.12 -11.01 -1.38
CA ASP A 154 -21.67 -12.29 -1.91
C ASP A 154 -22.54 -13.36 -1.27
N GLN A 155 -23.55 -13.84 -2.02
CA GLN A 155 -24.48 -14.84 -1.50
C GLN A 155 -25.07 -15.72 -2.61
N ILE A 156 -25.70 -16.81 -2.20
CA ILE A 156 -26.34 -17.77 -3.10
C ILE A 156 -27.83 -17.46 -3.16
N PHE A 157 -28.32 -17.28 -4.39
CA PHE A 157 -29.74 -17.13 -4.71
C PHE A 157 -30.26 -18.45 -5.28
N GLN A 158 -31.45 -18.84 -4.88
CA GLN A 158 -32.10 -20.07 -5.34
C GLN A 158 -33.46 -19.76 -5.98
N ASN A 159 -33.84 -20.55 -6.97
CA ASN A 159 -35.14 -20.43 -7.64
C ASN A 159 -35.41 -19.06 -8.28
N LEU A 160 -34.38 -18.30 -8.60
CA LEU A 160 -34.46 -17.04 -9.33
C LEU A 160 -33.81 -17.18 -10.70
N PRO A 161 -34.39 -16.56 -11.75
CA PRO A 161 -33.66 -16.34 -12.99
C PRO A 161 -32.36 -15.53 -12.72
N ARG A 162 -31.34 -15.77 -13.54
CA ARG A 162 -30.02 -15.11 -13.40
C ARG A 162 -30.13 -13.60 -13.24
N ASP A 163 -30.88 -12.95 -14.11
CA ASP A 163 -31.00 -11.47 -14.09
C ASP A 163 -31.74 -10.97 -12.85
N ALA A 164 -32.72 -11.73 -12.35
CA ALA A 164 -33.42 -11.40 -11.10
C ALA A 164 -32.51 -11.57 -9.88
N ALA A 165 -31.65 -12.61 -9.84
CA ALA A 165 -30.70 -12.80 -8.78
C ALA A 165 -29.63 -11.67 -8.75
N ILE A 166 -29.13 -11.24 -9.91
CA ILE A 166 -28.19 -10.11 -10.04
C ILE A 166 -28.86 -8.80 -9.61
N ALA A 167 -30.09 -8.55 -10.03
CA ALA A 167 -30.83 -7.34 -9.65
C ALA A 167 -31.08 -7.26 -8.14
N GLU A 168 -31.42 -8.39 -7.50
CA GLU A 168 -31.60 -8.42 -6.05
C GLU A 168 -30.27 -8.25 -5.30
N ALA A 169 -29.19 -8.89 -5.74
CA ALA A 169 -27.85 -8.71 -5.19
C ALA A 169 -27.40 -7.24 -5.29
N ARG A 170 -27.65 -6.60 -6.43
CA ARG A 170 -27.37 -5.16 -6.64
C ARG A 170 -28.16 -4.31 -5.66
N ARG A 171 -29.47 -4.53 -5.53
CA ARG A 171 -30.33 -3.78 -4.59
C ARG A 171 -29.78 -3.87 -3.15
N ILE A 172 -29.39 -5.07 -2.71
CA ILE A 172 -28.83 -5.26 -1.36
C ILE A 172 -27.47 -4.56 -1.23
N ALA A 173 -26.61 -4.60 -2.26
CA ALA A 173 -25.31 -3.91 -2.24
C ALA A 173 -25.50 -2.37 -2.19
N GLU A 174 -26.44 -1.83 -2.96
CA GLU A 174 -26.80 -0.40 -2.94
C GLU A 174 -27.30 0.04 -1.55
N GLU A 175 -28.18 -0.75 -0.92
CA GLU A 175 -28.66 -0.47 0.45
C GLU A 175 -27.52 -0.51 1.47
N ARG A 176 -26.61 -1.49 1.36
CA ARG A 176 -25.43 -1.57 2.24
C ARG A 176 -24.53 -0.35 2.09
N ALA A 177 -24.27 0.11 0.86
CA ALA A 177 -23.49 1.31 0.59
C ALA A 177 -24.14 2.55 1.24
N VAL A 178 -25.45 2.74 1.04
CA VAL A 178 -26.19 3.86 1.64
C VAL A 178 -26.17 3.81 3.16
N ASN A 179 -26.38 2.65 3.76
CA ASN A 179 -26.34 2.46 5.21
C ASN A 179 -24.94 2.71 5.80
N ALA A 180 -23.89 2.49 4.99
CA ALA A 180 -22.51 2.82 5.34
C ALA A 180 -22.15 4.29 5.13
N GLY A 181 -23.08 5.12 4.59
CA GLY A 181 -22.91 6.55 4.41
C GLY A 181 -22.65 7.01 2.97
N ALA A 182 -22.91 6.18 1.97
CA ALA A 182 -22.82 6.59 0.57
C ALA A 182 -23.99 7.50 0.16
N ASN A 183 -23.69 8.47 -0.69
CA ASN A 183 -24.72 9.27 -1.36
C ASN A 183 -25.41 8.40 -2.43
N ARG A 184 -26.72 8.17 -2.25
CA ARG A 184 -27.52 7.34 -3.17
C ARG A 184 -27.46 7.82 -4.63
N ALA A 185 -27.29 9.13 -4.88
CA ALA A 185 -27.27 9.69 -6.23
C ALA A 185 -25.96 9.41 -6.99
N THR A 186 -24.90 9.01 -6.27
CA THR A 186 -23.57 8.74 -6.86
C THR A 186 -23.23 7.24 -6.89
N LEU A 187 -24.21 6.37 -6.59
CA LEU A 187 -23.98 4.93 -6.59
C LEU A 187 -23.65 4.40 -7.97
N GLU A 188 -22.55 3.65 -8.04
CA GLU A 188 -22.07 2.98 -9.25
C GLU A 188 -21.74 1.52 -8.94
N VAL A 189 -22.14 0.62 -9.85
CA VAL A 189 -21.78 -0.80 -9.78
C VAL A 189 -20.39 -0.97 -10.38
N VAL A 190 -19.42 -1.41 -9.59
CA VAL A 190 -18.02 -1.55 -10.02
C VAL A 190 -17.60 -3.00 -10.25
N ASP A 191 -18.36 -3.96 -9.72
CA ASP A 191 -18.06 -5.39 -9.91
C ASP A 191 -19.34 -6.22 -9.84
N VAL A 192 -19.49 -7.17 -10.79
CA VAL A 192 -20.56 -8.16 -10.80
C VAL A 192 -19.97 -9.50 -11.22
N GLU A 193 -20.00 -10.46 -10.33
CA GLU A 193 -19.62 -11.85 -10.62
C GLU A 193 -20.81 -12.76 -10.36
N ASP A 194 -21.08 -13.67 -11.27
CA ASP A 194 -22.08 -14.72 -11.06
C ASP A 194 -21.51 -16.09 -11.42
N LEU A 195 -21.80 -17.07 -10.57
CA LEU A 195 -21.32 -18.45 -10.72
C LEU A 195 -22.47 -19.43 -10.48
N PRO A 196 -22.92 -20.16 -11.52
CA PRO A 196 -23.89 -21.25 -11.37
C PRO A 196 -23.31 -22.38 -10.52
N LEU A 197 -24.08 -22.83 -9.53
CA LEU A 197 -23.69 -23.92 -8.63
C LEU A 197 -24.50 -25.18 -8.98
N ALA A 198 -24.09 -25.88 -10.04
CA ALA A 198 -24.80 -27.04 -10.58
C ALA A 198 -24.99 -28.23 -9.60
N TYR A 199 -24.18 -28.26 -8.54
CA TYR A 199 -24.25 -29.29 -7.49
C TYR A 199 -25.27 -28.96 -6.38
N LEU A 200 -25.86 -27.76 -6.40
CA LEU A 200 -26.91 -27.38 -5.46
C LEU A 200 -28.29 -27.39 -6.13
N PRO A 201 -29.37 -27.76 -5.38
CA PRO A 201 -30.72 -27.74 -5.91
C PRO A 201 -31.23 -26.32 -6.20
N GLY A 202 -32.29 -26.21 -7.00
CA GLY A 202 -33.04 -24.98 -7.17
C GLY A 202 -32.36 -23.92 -8.04
N ASN A 203 -31.63 -24.33 -9.11
CA ASN A 203 -30.92 -23.38 -9.98
C ASN A 203 -30.08 -22.38 -9.17
N SER A 204 -29.31 -22.88 -8.23
CA SER A 204 -28.52 -22.05 -7.32
C SER A 204 -27.47 -21.25 -8.07
N LEU A 205 -27.45 -19.94 -7.85
CA LEU A 205 -26.52 -19.00 -8.42
C LEU A 205 -25.82 -18.23 -7.30
N ARG A 206 -24.49 -18.33 -7.18
CA ARG A 206 -23.72 -17.43 -6.34
C ARG A 206 -23.54 -16.13 -7.08
N VAL A 207 -23.98 -15.03 -6.49
CA VAL A 207 -23.84 -13.69 -7.06
C VAL A 207 -23.05 -12.81 -6.09
N ARG A 208 -22.04 -12.16 -6.62
CA ARG A 208 -21.28 -11.12 -5.95
C ARG A 208 -21.48 -9.82 -6.69
N VAL A 209 -21.87 -8.79 -5.95
CA VAL A 209 -22.01 -7.42 -6.47
C VAL A 209 -21.32 -6.46 -5.53
N ARG A 210 -20.53 -5.56 -6.08
CA ARG A 210 -19.93 -4.44 -5.36
C ARG A 210 -20.40 -3.11 -5.96
N VAL A 211 -20.87 -2.24 -5.08
CA VAL A 211 -21.32 -0.88 -5.41
C VAL A 211 -20.47 0.10 -4.62
N VAL A 212 -20.12 1.23 -5.24
CA VAL A 212 -19.43 2.35 -4.59
C VAL A 212 -20.23 3.62 -4.75
N GLY A 213 -20.01 4.59 -3.88
CA GLY A 213 -20.59 5.92 -3.97
C GLY A 213 -19.82 6.93 -3.13
N ASP A 214 -19.95 8.19 -3.43
CA ASP A 214 -19.32 9.27 -2.68
C ASP A 214 -19.91 9.34 -1.27
N VAL A 215 -19.14 9.87 -0.32
CA VAL A 215 -19.61 10.09 1.05
C VAL A 215 -20.79 11.07 1.02
N ALA A 216 -21.91 10.72 1.66
CA ALA A 216 -23.04 11.62 1.78
C ALA A 216 -22.65 12.86 2.60
N ALA A 217 -22.93 14.06 2.04
CA ALA A 217 -22.80 15.28 2.83
C ALA A 217 -23.71 15.23 4.04
N ARG A 218 -23.19 15.57 5.20
CA ARG A 218 -23.97 15.70 6.46
C ARG A 218 -24.75 16.99 6.46
#